data_88b66fae353c158e33a001a5650b5b4f
#
_entry.id   88b66fae353c158e33a001a5650b5b4f
#
_cell.length_a   1.000
_cell.length_b   1.000
_cell.length_c   1.000
_cell.angle_alpha   90.00
_cell.angle_beta   90.00
_cell.angle_gamma   90.00
#
_symmetry.space_group_name_H-M   'P 1'
#
loop_
_entity.id
_entity.type
_entity.pdbx_description
1 polymer ?
#
loop_
_entity_poly.entity_id
_entity_poly.type
_entity_poly.pdbx_seq_one_letter_code
_entity_poly.pdbx_strand_id
1 'polypeptide(L)'
;MISINTAKNILIIGVESQIGSSLQQTLKYNNFNVFGTTRKKERVNSKTLFFDLANPKIDFHLSQFDTVVICASITEIQKCEQEAEKCERINVKNTIRLIDSCAAQNCFIIFLSSNAVFDGCQPFYNKDAKPNPKSNYGRFKLA
;
A
#
# COMPACT_ATOMS: atom_id res chain seq x y z
N MET A 1 2.88 4.79 -37.16
CA MET A 1 1.87 4.51 -36.13
C MET A 1 2.31 5.20 -34.86
N ILE A 2 1.63 6.30 -34.50
CA ILE A 2 1.95 7.05 -33.27
C ILE A 2 1.39 6.19 -32.11
N SER A 3 2.29 5.59 -31.31
CA SER A 3 1.91 5.00 -30.05
C SER A 3 1.34 6.12 -29.17
N ILE A 4 0.03 6.17 -29.00
CA ILE A 4 -0.58 7.01 -27.99
C ILE A 4 -0.13 6.40 -26.66
N ASN A 5 0.90 6.99 -26.08
CA ASN A 5 1.36 6.68 -24.74
C ASN A 5 0.27 7.20 -23.80
N THR A 6 -0.77 6.40 -23.57
CA THR A 6 -1.81 6.69 -22.58
C THR A 6 -1.10 6.71 -21.24
N ALA A 7 -1.04 7.88 -20.61
CA ALA A 7 -0.42 8.04 -19.31
C ALA A 7 -1.05 7.02 -18.34
N LYS A 8 -0.24 6.11 -17.80
CA LYS A 8 -0.71 5.08 -16.89
C LYS A 8 -1.38 5.70 -15.66
N ASN A 9 -2.54 5.19 -15.32
CA ASN A 9 -3.28 5.59 -14.12
C ASN A 9 -2.71 4.84 -12.90
N ILE A 10 -2.16 5.59 -11.97
CA ILE A 10 -1.56 5.02 -10.74
C ILE A 10 -2.43 5.41 -9.54
N LEU A 11 -2.87 4.41 -8.77
CA LEU A 11 -3.57 4.61 -7.51
C LEU A 11 -2.61 4.38 -6.35
N ILE A 12 -2.51 5.34 -5.43
CA ILE A 12 -1.76 5.21 -4.19
C ILE A 12 -2.75 5.03 -3.03
N ILE A 13 -2.75 3.86 -2.41
CA ILE A 13 -3.52 3.60 -1.19
C ILE A 13 -2.78 4.22 -0.01
N GLY A 14 -3.36 5.26 0.59
CA GLY A 14 -2.78 6.00 1.71
C GLY A 14 -1.83 7.13 1.30
N VAL A 15 -2.28 8.07 0.46
CA VAL A 15 -1.49 9.25 0.02
C VAL A 15 -1.12 10.21 1.14
N GLU A 16 -1.77 10.12 2.30
CA GLU A 16 -1.45 10.97 3.46
C GLU A 16 -0.30 10.40 4.32
N SER A 17 0.18 9.19 4.04
CA SER A 17 1.38 8.66 4.67
C SER A 17 2.64 9.37 4.14
N GLN A 18 3.72 9.33 4.92
CA GLN A 18 4.99 9.95 4.51
C GLN A 18 5.47 9.45 3.15
N ILE A 19 5.47 8.12 2.94
CA ILE A 19 5.89 7.53 1.66
C ILE A 19 4.86 7.84 0.57
N GLY A 20 3.56 7.68 0.86
CA GLY A 20 2.49 7.93 -0.12
C GLY A 20 2.48 9.37 -0.64
N SER A 21 2.66 10.36 0.23
CA SER A 21 2.69 11.78 -0.17
C SER A 21 3.93 12.11 -1.00
N SER A 22 5.10 11.62 -0.61
CA SER A 22 6.35 11.81 -1.37
C SER A 22 6.26 11.15 -2.75
N LEU A 23 5.78 9.90 -2.81
CA LEU A 23 5.57 9.19 -4.06
C LEU A 23 4.58 9.91 -4.98
N GLN A 24 3.47 10.41 -4.43
CA GLN A 24 2.48 11.18 -5.21
C GLN A 24 3.10 12.42 -5.85
N GLN A 25 3.91 13.17 -5.11
CA GLN A 25 4.60 14.36 -5.63
C GLN A 25 5.57 13.99 -6.76
N THR A 26 6.41 12.97 -6.53
CA THR A 26 7.40 12.51 -7.51
C THR A 26 6.74 12.03 -8.80
N LEU A 27 5.68 11.23 -8.70
CA LEU A 27 4.96 10.73 -9.87
C LEU A 27 4.26 11.85 -10.65
N LYS A 28 3.65 12.82 -9.96
CA LYS A 28 3.04 14.00 -10.61
C LYS A 28 4.09 14.84 -11.33
N TYR A 29 5.26 15.06 -10.73
CA TYR A 29 6.37 15.76 -11.36
C TYR A 29 6.83 15.08 -12.66
N ASN A 30 6.76 13.75 -12.71
CA ASN A 30 7.09 12.96 -13.90
C ASN A 30 5.88 12.71 -14.83
N ASN A 31 4.83 13.53 -14.75
CA ASN A 31 3.66 13.52 -15.63
C ASN A 31 2.83 12.22 -15.63
N PHE A 32 2.88 11.43 -14.55
CA PHE A 32 1.96 10.32 -14.38
C PHE A 32 0.57 10.80 -13.95
N ASN A 33 -0.46 10.07 -14.37
CA ASN A 33 -1.83 10.32 -13.93
C ASN A 33 -2.06 9.63 -12.56
N VAL A 34 -1.94 10.41 -11.47
CA VAL A 34 -1.91 9.87 -10.10
C VAL A 34 -3.20 10.16 -9.38
N PHE A 35 -3.76 9.11 -8.81
CA PHE A 35 -4.87 9.11 -7.87
C PHE A 35 -4.40 8.68 -6.49
N GLY A 36 -5.15 9.06 -5.47
CA GLY A 36 -4.84 8.66 -4.11
C GLY A 36 -6.06 8.27 -3.31
N THR A 37 -5.85 7.66 -2.14
CA THR A 37 -6.93 7.42 -1.21
C THR A 37 -6.71 8.13 0.12
N THR A 38 -7.82 8.56 0.72
CA THR A 38 -7.88 9.19 2.05
C THR A 38 -8.98 8.56 2.90
N ARG A 39 -8.81 8.58 4.22
CA ARG A 39 -9.85 8.25 5.20
C ARG A 39 -10.69 9.45 5.61
N LYS A 40 -10.35 10.63 5.12
CA LYS A 40 -11.01 11.91 5.45
C LYS A 40 -11.98 12.27 4.34
N LYS A 41 -13.28 12.14 4.60
CA LYS A 41 -14.34 12.39 3.62
C LYS A 41 -14.29 13.80 3.03
N GLU A 42 -13.90 14.79 3.84
CA GLU A 42 -13.74 16.18 3.44
C GLU A 42 -12.59 16.43 2.46
N ARG A 43 -11.69 15.45 2.25
CA ARG A 43 -10.57 15.52 1.29
C ARG A 43 -10.82 14.78 -0.01
N VAL A 44 -11.98 14.16 -0.13
CA VAL A 44 -12.37 13.45 -1.36
C VAL A 44 -12.59 14.45 -2.49
N ASN A 45 -12.03 14.13 -3.67
CA ASN A 45 -12.19 14.92 -4.89
C ASN A 45 -11.97 14.00 -6.12
N SER A 46 -11.92 14.58 -7.33
CA SER A 46 -11.74 13.82 -8.58
C SER A 46 -10.46 12.97 -8.68
N LYS A 47 -9.44 13.26 -7.86
CA LYS A 47 -8.14 12.54 -7.82
C LYS A 47 -7.85 11.91 -6.47
N THR A 48 -8.70 12.10 -5.49
CA THR A 48 -8.55 11.56 -4.13
C THR A 48 -9.84 10.86 -3.72
N LEU A 49 -9.79 9.53 -3.65
CA LEU A 49 -10.93 8.66 -3.39
C LEU A 49 -11.01 8.31 -1.91
N PHE A 50 -12.21 8.02 -1.41
CA PHE A 50 -12.36 7.53 -0.04
C PHE A 50 -12.00 6.04 0.03
N PHE A 51 -11.11 5.69 0.94
CA PHE A 51 -10.83 4.29 1.28
C PHE A 51 -10.22 4.19 2.67
N ASP A 52 -10.76 3.28 3.48
CA ASP A 52 -10.24 2.95 4.81
C ASP A 52 -9.88 1.45 4.87
N LEU A 53 -8.58 1.15 5.02
CA LEU A 53 -8.09 -0.22 5.12
C LEU A 53 -8.63 -0.96 6.37
N ALA A 54 -9.04 -0.23 7.41
CA ALA A 54 -9.70 -0.84 8.57
C ALA A 54 -11.11 -1.38 8.26
N ASN A 55 -11.77 -0.80 7.26
CA ASN A 55 -13.06 -1.24 6.72
C ASN A 55 -13.00 -1.18 5.18
N PRO A 56 -12.41 -2.18 4.50
CA PRO A 56 -11.96 -2.12 3.11
C PRO A 56 -13.11 -2.27 2.11
N LYS A 57 -14.11 -1.37 2.19
CA LYS A 57 -15.16 -1.26 1.19
C LYS A 57 -14.66 -0.38 0.05
N ILE A 58 -14.64 -0.93 -1.16
CA ILE A 58 -14.21 -0.24 -2.37
C ILE A 58 -15.46 0.25 -3.10
N ASP A 59 -15.66 1.56 -3.12
CA ASP A 59 -16.80 2.23 -3.77
C ASP A 59 -16.38 2.94 -5.09
N PHE A 60 -15.29 2.48 -5.72
CA PHE A 60 -14.78 3.00 -6.99
C PHE A 60 -14.28 1.87 -7.90
N HIS A 61 -14.18 2.14 -9.19
CA HIS A 61 -13.77 1.12 -10.18
C HIS A 61 -12.25 0.95 -10.19
N LEU A 62 -11.76 -0.21 -9.72
CA LEU A 62 -10.33 -0.55 -9.75
C LEU A 62 -9.81 -0.73 -11.18
N SER A 63 -10.64 -1.19 -12.11
CA SER A 63 -10.28 -1.43 -13.53
C SER A 63 -9.79 -0.17 -14.28
N GLN A 64 -10.00 1.03 -13.72
CA GLN A 64 -9.46 2.26 -14.29
C GLN A 64 -7.97 2.48 -13.97
N PHE A 65 -7.35 1.66 -13.09
CA PHE A 65 -5.97 1.82 -12.68
C PHE A 65 -5.09 0.72 -13.25
N ASP A 66 -3.97 1.12 -13.85
CA ASP A 66 -2.94 0.18 -14.34
C ASP A 66 -2.08 -0.34 -13.19
N THR A 67 -1.81 0.52 -12.21
CA THR A 67 -0.94 0.21 -11.06
C THR A 67 -1.58 0.69 -9.76
N VAL A 68 -1.51 -0.15 -8.74
CA VAL A 68 -1.93 0.17 -7.37
C VAL A 68 -0.74 0.04 -6.43
N VAL A 69 -0.36 1.13 -5.75
CA VAL A 69 0.73 1.14 -4.76
C VAL A 69 0.13 1.19 -3.36
N ILE A 70 0.40 0.19 -2.54
CA ILE A 70 -0.16 0.10 -1.18
C ILE A 70 0.85 0.64 -0.17
N CYS A 71 0.64 1.91 0.24
CA CYS A 71 1.42 2.60 1.27
C CYS A 71 0.72 2.61 2.65
N ALA A 72 -0.57 2.27 2.70
CA ALA A 72 -1.34 2.23 3.94
C ALA A 72 -0.98 1.01 4.78
N SER A 73 -0.64 1.24 6.04
CA SER A 73 -0.35 0.19 7.03
C SER A 73 -0.31 0.81 8.43
N ILE A 74 -0.56 0.03 9.48
CA ILE A 74 -0.18 0.39 10.84
C ILE A 74 1.30 0.03 11.00
N THR A 75 2.17 1.04 11.16
CA THR A 75 3.64 0.87 11.17
C THR A 75 4.25 0.98 12.56
N GLU A 76 3.49 1.41 13.56
CA GLU A 76 3.93 1.53 14.95
C GLU A 76 4.11 0.13 15.56
N ILE A 77 5.37 -0.27 15.79
CA ILE A 77 5.72 -1.61 16.34
C ILE A 77 5.01 -1.82 17.67
N GLN A 78 5.11 -0.85 18.59
CA GLN A 78 4.48 -0.95 19.92
C GLN A 78 2.96 -1.15 19.83
N LYS A 79 2.30 -0.46 18.91
CA LYS A 79 0.87 -0.63 18.67
C LYS A 79 0.53 -2.02 18.13
N CYS A 80 1.37 -2.56 17.23
CA CYS A 80 1.20 -3.92 16.74
C CYS A 80 1.41 -4.99 17.82
N GLU A 81 2.20 -4.71 18.85
CA GLU A 81 2.31 -5.61 20.02
C GLU A 81 1.09 -5.49 20.96
N GLN A 82 0.60 -4.27 21.21
CA GLN A 82 -0.51 -4.02 22.12
C GLN A 82 -1.89 -4.37 21.54
N GLU A 83 -2.10 -4.15 20.23
CA GLU A 83 -3.36 -4.36 19.51
C GLU A 83 -3.19 -5.39 18.37
N ALA A 84 -2.54 -6.54 18.67
CA ALA A 84 -2.08 -7.48 17.64
C ALA A 84 -3.20 -7.96 16.70
N GLU A 85 -4.36 -8.34 17.24
CA GLU A 85 -5.51 -8.81 16.42
C GLU A 85 -6.03 -7.73 15.45
N LYS A 86 -6.11 -6.48 15.93
CA LYS A 86 -6.54 -5.35 15.10
C LYS A 86 -5.52 -5.04 14.02
N CYS A 87 -4.23 -5.04 14.37
CA CYS A 87 -3.15 -4.78 13.42
C CYS A 87 -3.04 -5.91 12.38
N GLU A 88 -3.17 -7.17 12.77
CA GLU A 88 -3.22 -8.30 11.86
C GLU A 88 -4.41 -8.19 10.89
N ARG A 89 -5.59 -7.88 11.41
CA ARG A 89 -6.77 -7.69 10.56
C ARG A 89 -6.55 -6.62 9.49
N ILE A 90 -5.94 -5.48 9.84
CA ILE A 90 -5.70 -4.38 8.92
C ILE A 90 -4.51 -4.67 8.01
N ASN A 91 -3.36 -5.01 8.58
CA ASN A 91 -2.11 -5.14 7.84
C ASN A 91 -2.01 -6.44 7.02
N VAL A 92 -2.74 -7.49 7.39
CA VAL A 92 -2.73 -8.78 6.68
C VAL A 92 -4.07 -9.01 6.00
N LYS A 93 -5.12 -9.32 6.76
CA LYS A 93 -6.39 -9.82 6.21
C LYS A 93 -7.05 -8.83 5.25
N ASN A 94 -7.15 -7.56 5.63
CA ASN A 94 -7.75 -6.53 4.78
C ASN A 94 -6.84 -6.12 3.62
N THR A 95 -5.52 -6.14 3.82
CA THR A 95 -4.55 -5.90 2.74
C THR A 95 -4.63 -7.01 1.68
N ILE A 96 -4.71 -8.28 2.07
CA ILE A 96 -4.88 -9.39 1.13
C ILE A 96 -6.20 -9.23 0.34
N ARG A 97 -7.31 -8.90 1.01
CA ARG A 97 -8.59 -8.64 0.31
C ARG A 97 -8.48 -7.52 -0.73
N LEU A 98 -7.75 -6.45 -0.42
CA LEU A 98 -7.50 -5.37 -1.37
C LEU A 98 -6.65 -5.86 -2.54
N ILE A 99 -5.58 -6.63 -2.27
CA ILE A 99 -4.73 -7.23 -3.29
C ILE A 99 -5.53 -8.13 -4.22
N ASP A 100 -6.36 -9.03 -3.68
CA ASP A 100 -7.22 -9.92 -4.46
C ASP A 100 -8.18 -9.13 -5.35
N SER A 101 -8.79 -8.05 -4.81
CA SER A 101 -9.67 -7.18 -5.58
C SER A 101 -8.94 -6.48 -6.72
N CYS A 102 -7.72 -6.01 -6.50
CA CYS A 102 -6.88 -5.39 -7.53
C CYS A 102 -6.45 -6.41 -8.60
N ALA A 103 -6.03 -7.61 -8.18
CA ALA A 103 -5.62 -8.68 -9.08
C ALA A 103 -6.77 -9.13 -9.98
N ALA A 104 -8.00 -9.25 -9.44
CA ALA A 104 -9.20 -9.58 -10.20
C ALA A 104 -9.54 -8.53 -11.29
N GLN A 105 -9.01 -7.32 -11.18
CA GLN A 105 -9.15 -6.24 -12.17
C GLN A 105 -7.89 -6.04 -13.03
N ASN A 106 -6.93 -6.98 -12.97
CA ASN A 106 -5.65 -6.95 -13.69
C ASN A 106 -4.77 -5.74 -13.37
N CYS A 107 -4.89 -5.15 -12.19
CA CYS A 107 -3.98 -4.09 -11.74
C CYS A 107 -2.59 -4.66 -11.44
N PHE A 108 -1.53 -3.97 -11.83
CA PHE A 108 -0.19 -4.26 -11.32
C PHE A 108 -0.07 -3.74 -9.88
N ILE A 109 0.35 -4.59 -8.95
CA ILE A 109 0.34 -4.27 -7.52
C ILE A 109 1.76 -4.10 -7.01
N ILE A 110 2.01 -2.98 -6.31
CA ILE A 110 3.24 -2.73 -5.57
C ILE A 110 2.90 -2.66 -4.08
N PHE A 111 3.37 -3.64 -3.32
CA PHE A 111 3.21 -3.68 -1.87
C PHE A 111 4.55 -3.37 -1.18
N LEU A 112 4.53 -2.44 -0.23
CA LEU A 112 5.74 -2.03 0.51
C LEU A 112 6.03 -3.01 1.64
N SER A 113 7.15 -3.73 1.54
CA SER A 113 7.69 -4.54 2.62
C SER A 113 8.46 -3.68 3.64
N SER A 114 9.15 -4.31 4.56
CA SER A 114 9.97 -3.66 5.60
C SER A 114 11.17 -4.52 5.95
N ASN A 115 12.28 -3.91 6.37
CA ASN A 115 13.41 -4.63 6.96
C ASN A 115 13.06 -5.35 8.28
N ALA A 116 11.93 -4.99 8.92
CA ALA A 116 11.42 -5.67 10.09
C ALA A 116 11.05 -7.16 9.86
N VAL A 117 11.04 -7.63 8.60
CA VAL A 117 10.90 -9.05 8.26
C VAL A 117 12.15 -9.87 8.64
N PHE A 118 13.25 -9.22 8.94
CA PHE A 118 14.51 -9.84 9.39
C PHE A 118 14.72 -9.61 10.89
N ASP A 119 15.63 -10.38 11.49
CA ASP A 119 15.90 -10.37 12.93
C ASP A 119 16.87 -9.28 13.41
N GLY A 120 17.55 -8.59 12.49
CA GLY A 120 18.51 -7.55 12.82
C GLY A 120 19.87 -8.07 13.34
N CYS A 121 20.13 -9.38 13.25
CA CYS A 121 21.37 -9.99 13.76
C CYS A 121 22.57 -9.87 12.82
N GLN A 122 22.36 -9.36 11.60
CA GLN A 122 23.38 -9.20 10.57
C GLN A 122 23.42 -7.75 10.06
N PRO A 123 24.58 -7.22 9.66
CA PRO A 123 24.67 -5.87 9.14
C PRO A 123 23.99 -5.69 7.78
N PHE A 124 23.91 -6.77 6.99
CA PHE A 124 23.32 -6.77 5.64
C PHE A 124 22.50 -8.03 5.40
N TYR A 125 21.31 -7.85 4.79
CA TYR A 125 20.46 -8.93 4.30
C TYR A 125 20.34 -8.80 2.78
N ASN A 126 20.63 -9.84 2.05
CA ASN A 126 20.39 -9.91 0.61
C ASN A 126 18.98 -10.47 0.32
N LYS A 127 18.60 -10.50 -0.95
CA LYS A 127 17.27 -10.98 -1.40
C LYS A 127 16.98 -12.45 -1.06
N ASP A 128 18.02 -13.25 -0.83
CA ASP A 128 17.93 -14.70 -0.55
C ASP A 128 18.00 -14.98 0.96
N ALA A 129 18.16 -13.91 1.78
CA ALA A 129 18.20 -14.06 3.24
C ALA A 129 16.86 -14.55 3.78
N LYS A 130 16.90 -15.55 4.64
CA LYS A 130 15.70 -16.12 5.26
C LYS A 130 15.06 -15.12 6.24
N PRO A 131 13.78 -14.77 6.07
CA PRO A 131 13.08 -13.93 7.01
C PRO A 131 12.99 -14.55 8.41
N ASN A 132 13.12 -13.73 9.44
CA ASN A 132 13.02 -14.14 10.84
C ASN A 132 12.52 -12.95 11.71
N PRO A 133 11.27 -12.49 11.51
CA PRO A 133 10.76 -11.30 12.19
C PRO A 133 10.66 -11.49 13.69
N LYS A 134 11.08 -10.49 14.46
CA LYS A 134 11.05 -10.49 15.93
C LYS A 134 9.80 -9.78 16.49
N SER A 135 9.13 -8.95 15.70
CA SER A 135 7.94 -8.20 16.09
C SER A 135 6.68 -8.67 15.37
N ASN A 136 5.50 -8.41 15.94
CA ASN A 136 4.22 -8.61 15.25
C ASN A 136 4.16 -7.82 13.93
N TYR A 137 4.63 -6.56 13.94
CA TYR A 137 4.71 -5.77 12.71
C TYR A 137 5.51 -6.48 11.61
N GLY A 138 6.70 -6.99 11.95
CA GLY A 138 7.53 -7.76 11.00
C GLY A 138 6.83 -9.03 10.50
N ARG A 139 6.15 -9.78 11.39
CA ARG A 139 5.33 -10.94 11.00
C ARG A 139 4.20 -10.57 10.05
N PHE A 140 3.50 -9.45 10.31
CA PHE A 140 2.42 -8.97 9.44
C PHE A 140 2.92 -8.48 8.08
N LYS A 141 4.17 -8.00 7.99
CA LYS A 141 4.78 -7.61 6.71
C LYS A 141 5.29 -8.80 5.91
N LEU A 142 5.54 -9.93 6.56
CA LEU A 142 5.98 -11.18 5.92
C LEU A 142 4.80 -12.03 5.42
N ALA A 143 3.65 -11.97 6.10
CA ALA A 143 2.46 -12.75 5.76
C ALA A 143 1.89 -12.35 4.39
#